data_ec092af267173e723f80a016f39dfd4c
#
_entry.id   ec092af267173e723f80a016f39dfd4c
#
_cell.length_a   1.000
_cell.length_b   1.000
_cell.length_c   1.000
_cell.angle_alpha   90.00
_cell.angle_beta   90.00
_cell.angle_gamma   90.00
#
_symmetry.space_group_name_H-M   'P 1'
#
loop_
_entity.id
_entity.type
_entity.pdbx_description
1 polymer ?
#
loop_
_entity_poly.entity_id
_entity_poly.type
_entity_poly.pdbx_seq_one_letter_code
_entity_poly.pdbx_strand_id
1 'polypeptide(L)'
;DGVYNNTFDASKFTVSVSADGTKWTNIAYEKNNGDEATPYWVYATANFTLKKATTKLYIKFTSNVSSAIRLDDVTLTTGDGGQEIDLDNGAVTPDTPDTPDTPGDENATIFKETCGTADVSSTKPYVDKYTGWTKEGTGASEVTYTGVKASVRSTGLKNTGAYDNASGPNVVFFGTAPSSFVINNIALTSAQTKLKLCFGASSSVKGDNGYDNSFDASKFIVSVSTDGTNWTDLTYDKNNGDATNPYWIYATANFTLKKAVSKLYIKFTANISSAIRLDDIVLTTGNGGQEIEL
;
A
#
# COMPACT_ATOMS: atom_id res chain seq x y z
N ASP A 1 34.43 13.08 22.72
CA ASP A 1 33.87 11.93 22.02
C ASP A 1 32.40 12.25 21.78
N GLY A 2 32.08 12.63 20.52
CA GLY A 2 30.73 13.04 20.14
C GLY A 2 29.77 11.86 20.19
N VAL A 3 28.64 12.04 20.85
CA VAL A 3 27.54 11.11 20.76
C VAL A 3 26.97 11.20 19.35
N TYR A 4 27.15 10.15 18.54
CA TYR A 4 26.56 10.08 17.23
C TYR A 4 25.03 9.89 17.40
N ASN A 5 24.26 10.71 16.69
CA ASN A 5 22.81 10.54 16.62
C ASN A 5 22.48 9.64 15.43
N ASN A 6 21.76 8.55 15.66
CA ASN A 6 21.34 7.57 14.64
C ASN A 6 20.09 7.99 13.87
N THR A 7 19.54 9.18 14.11
CA THR A 7 18.41 9.69 13.35
C THR A 7 18.87 10.36 12.07
N PHE A 8 18.81 9.65 10.95
CA PHE A 8 18.98 10.24 9.63
C PHE A 8 17.67 10.89 9.17
N ASP A 9 17.68 12.21 9.04
CA ASP A 9 16.55 12.98 8.53
C ASP A 9 16.63 13.09 7.00
N ALA A 10 15.82 12.30 6.30
CA ALA A 10 15.77 12.29 4.84
C ALA A 10 15.36 13.65 4.24
N SER A 11 14.62 14.49 4.97
CA SER A 11 14.25 15.84 4.50
C SER A 11 15.47 16.79 4.37
N LYS A 12 16.58 16.43 4.99
CA LYS A 12 17.83 17.22 5.01
C LYS A 12 18.88 16.73 4.01
N PHE A 13 18.59 15.65 3.30
CA PHE A 13 19.52 15.07 2.33
C PHE A 13 18.79 14.75 1.04
N THR A 14 19.07 15.49 -0.02
CA THR A 14 18.38 15.38 -1.30
C THR A 14 19.26 14.66 -2.31
N VAL A 15 18.67 13.73 -3.05
CA VAL A 15 19.28 13.10 -4.22
C VAL A 15 18.62 13.65 -5.48
N SER A 16 19.43 14.08 -6.46
CA SER A 16 18.92 14.64 -7.71
C SER A 16 19.67 14.06 -8.90
N VAL A 17 18.99 13.97 -10.04
CA VAL A 17 19.55 13.49 -11.31
C VAL A 17 19.43 14.55 -12.39
N SER A 18 20.33 14.47 -13.40
CA SER A 18 20.38 15.40 -14.52
C SER A 18 20.97 14.73 -15.76
N ALA A 19 20.54 15.11 -16.95
CA ALA A 19 21.16 14.71 -18.22
C ALA A 19 22.29 15.65 -18.66
N ASP A 20 22.29 16.91 -18.20
CA ASP A 20 23.19 17.98 -18.67
C ASP A 20 24.09 18.56 -17.56
N GLY A 21 23.86 18.17 -16.31
CA GLY A 21 24.58 18.67 -15.14
C GLY A 21 24.16 20.09 -14.69
N THR A 22 23.16 20.67 -15.34
CA THR A 22 22.65 22.02 -15.04
C THR A 22 21.23 22.03 -14.54
N LYS A 23 20.35 21.24 -15.15
CA LYS A 23 18.94 21.08 -14.76
C LYS A 23 18.82 19.82 -13.92
N TRP A 24 18.32 19.96 -12.71
CA TRP A 24 18.28 18.88 -11.73
C TRP A 24 16.85 18.53 -11.32
N THR A 25 16.52 17.26 -11.38
CA THR A 25 15.26 16.70 -10.89
C THR A 25 15.52 15.87 -9.63
N ASN A 26 14.81 16.17 -8.56
CA ASN A 26 14.92 15.39 -7.32
C ASN A 26 14.29 14.02 -7.50
N ILE A 27 14.93 13.01 -6.93
CA ILE A 27 14.39 11.65 -6.87
C ILE A 27 14.08 11.29 -5.41
N ALA A 28 12.93 10.67 -5.21
CA ALA A 28 12.58 10.10 -3.92
C ALA A 28 13.42 8.84 -3.67
N TYR A 29 13.75 8.60 -2.44
CA TYR A 29 14.44 7.39 -2.02
C TYR A 29 13.87 6.88 -0.69
N GLU A 30 13.93 5.57 -0.54
CA GLU A 30 13.57 4.91 0.71
C GLU A 30 14.84 4.65 1.51
N LYS A 31 14.79 4.90 2.81
CA LYS A 31 15.86 4.52 3.71
C LYS A 31 15.52 3.19 4.38
N ASN A 32 16.37 2.24 4.19
CA ASN A 32 16.35 1.00 4.95
C ASN A 32 17.17 1.23 6.23
N ASN A 33 16.68 0.73 7.34
CA ASN A 33 17.45 0.79 8.58
C ASN A 33 18.80 0.12 8.37
N GLY A 34 19.86 0.73 8.90
CA GLY A 34 21.14 0.09 9.00
C GLY A 34 21.04 -1.17 9.85
N ASP A 35 22.05 -2.01 9.76
CA ASP A 35 22.16 -3.18 10.62
C ASP A 35 22.35 -2.72 12.09
N GLU A 36 21.96 -3.55 13.05
CA GLU A 36 22.05 -3.24 14.49
C GLU A 36 23.49 -2.98 14.95
N ALA A 37 24.49 -3.46 14.23
CA ALA A 37 25.89 -3.27 14.56
C ALA A 37 26.42 -1.87 14.21
N THR A 38 25.76 -1.19 13.23
CA THR A 38 26.17 0.15 12.79
C THR A 38 24.97 1.10 12.65
N PRO A 39 24.31 1.50 13.74
CA PRO A 39 23.04 2.23 13.73
C PRO A 39 23.13 3.65 13.14
N TYR A 40 24.33 4.13 12.84
CA TYR A 40 24.56 5.46 12.28
C TYR A 40 24.54 5.51 10.75
N TRP A 41 24.53 4.34 10.12
CA TRP A 41 24.45 4.19 8.68
C TRP A 41 23.08 3.74 8.26
N VAL A 42 22.54 4.34 7.23
CA VAL A 42 21.33 3.87 6.55
C VAL A 42 21.68 3.49 5.13
N TYR A 43 21.17 2.37 4.69
CA TYR A 43 21.17 2.00 3.29
C TYR A 43 19.93 2.58 2.64
N ALA A 44 20.10 3.37 1.59
CA ALA A 44 18.99 4.01 0.90
C ALA A 44 18.90 3.54 -0.54
N THR A 45 17.68 3.34 -1.03
CA THR A 45 17.40 2.87 -2.40
C THR A 45 16.45 3.85 -3.10
N ALA A 46 16.82 4.28 -4.30
CA ALA A 46 15.96 5.04 -5.18
C ALA A 46 15.71 4.25 -6.46
N ASN A 47 14.46 3.91 -6.73
CA ASN A 47 14.05 3.24 -7.96
C ASN A 47 13.41 4.27 -8.90
N PHE A 48 13.90 4.40 -10.11
CA PHE A 48 13.40 5.37 -11.08
C PHE A 48 13.51 4.89 -12.53
N THR A 49 12.66 5.45 -13.38
CA THR A 49 12.64 5.23 -14.83
C THR A 49 12.83 6.57 -15.53
N LEU A 50 13.78 6.66 -16.45
CA LEU A 50 13.92 7.86 -17.30
C LEU A 50 12.89 7.81 -18.42
N LYS A 51 12.06 8.86 -18.57
CA LYS A 51 11.09 8.98 -19.68
C LYS A 51 11.74 8.98 -21.04
N LYS A 52 12.99 9.45 -21.13
CA LYS A 52 13.79 9.42 -22.35
C LYS A 52 15.18 8.85 -22.05
N ALA A 53 15.68 8.07 -23.00
CA ALA A 53 17.05 7.58 -22.92
C ALA A 53 18.04 8.77 -22.95
N THR A 54 19.07 8.67 -22.12
CA THR A 54 20.19 9.63 -22.11
C THR A 54 21.51 8.89 -22.23
N THR A 55 22.49 9.53 -22.82
CA THR A 55 23.85 8.97 -22.92
C THR A 55 24.70 9.29 -21.68
N LYS A 56 24.25 10.21 -20.85
CA LYS A 56 24.91 10.63 -19.60
C LYS A 56 23.86 10.86 -18.52
N LEU A 57 24.17 10.40 -17.32
CA LEU A 57 23.39 10.70 -16.12
C LEU A 57 24.33 11.26 -15.06
N TYR A 58 23.97 12.42 -14.55
CA TYR A 58 24.62 13.04 -13.41
C TYR A 58 23.76 12.77 -12.18
N ILE A 59 24.40 12.43 -11.07
CA ILE A 59 23.75 12.23 -9.77
C ILE A 59 24.36 13.23 -8.79
N LYS A 60 23.50 13.97 -8.10
CA LYS A 60 23.91 14.94 -7.09
C LYS A 60 23.29 14.61 -5.74
N PHE A 61 24.15 14.63 -4.74
CA PHE A 61 23.76 14.49 -3.35
C PHE A 61 23.92 15.85 -2.67
N THR A 62 22.88 16.34 -2.02
CA THR A 62 22.86 17.65 -1.38
C THR A 62 22.49 17.51 0.09
N SER A 63 23.38 17.95 0.98
CA SER A 63 23.12 18.07 2.41
C SER A 63 22.64 19.49 2.72
N ASN A 64 21.48 19.61 3.35
CA ASN A 64 20.87 20.86 3.78
C ASN A 64 21.01 21.09 5.30
N VAL A 65 22.02 20.52 5.91
CA VAL A 65 22.33 20.69 7.34
C VAL A 65 23.79 21.03 7.55
N SER A 66 24.08 21.71 8.65
CA SER A 66 25.45 22.03 9.08
C SER A 66 26.18 20.87 9.77
N SER A 67 25.45 19.80 10.09
CA SER A 67 26.02 18.57 10.67
C SER A 67 26.71 17.71 9.62
N ALA A 68 27.73 16.98 10.03
CA ALA A 68 28.45 16.09 9.12
C ALA A 68 27.56 14.92 8.66
N ILE A 69 27.28 14.88 7.35
CA ILE A 69 26.71 13.70 6.69
C ILE A 69 27.83 12.99 5.94
N ARG A 70 27.83 11.69 5.98
CA ARG A 70 28.77 10.84 5.24
C ARG A 70 27.98 10.05 4.20
N LEU A 71 28.57 9.90 3.02
CA LEU A 71 28.03 9.13 1.91
C LEU A 71 29.10 8.10 1.50
N ASP A 72 28.69 6.85 1.31
CA ASP A 72 29.57 5.78 0.87
C ASP A 72 28.76 4.77 0.03
N ASP A 73 29.45 3.85 -0.65
CA ASP A 73 28.90 2.71 -1.38
C ASP A 73 27.78 3.07 -2.38
N VAL A 74 28.00 4.13 -3.17
CA VAL A 74 27.03 4.54 -4.20
C VAL A 74 27.07 3.58 -5.38
N THR A 75 25.94 2.92 -5.64
CA THR A 75 25.80 1.95 -6.73
C THR A 75 24.62 2.35 -7.63
N LEU A 76 24.81 2.33 -8.94
CA LEU A 76 23.74 2.45 -9.93
C LEU A 76 23.65 1.16 -10.73
N THR A 77 22.49 0.54 -10.72
CA THR A 77 22.22 -0.71 -11.45
C THR A 77 20.98 -0.57 -12.34
N THR A 78 20.83 -1.44 -13.30
CA THR A 78 19.53 -1.63 -13.96
C THR A 78 18.58 -2.31 -12.97
N GLY A 79 17.32 -1.93 -13.00
CA GLY A 79 16.28 -2.45 -12.12
C GLY A 79 14.92 -2.44 -12.80
N ASP A 80 13.89 -2.79 -12.05
CA ASP A 80 12.52 -2.93 -12.57
C ASP A 80 11.81 -1.57 -12.76
N GLY A 81 12.54 -0.47 -12.63
CA GLY A 81 12.01 0.89 -12.74
C GLY A 81 11.46 1.42 -11.41
N GLY A 82 10.74 2.54 -11.48
CA GLY A 82 10.18 3.22 -10.31
C GLY A 82 9.59 4.56 -10.70
N GLN A 83 9.82 5.59 -9.88
CA GLN A 83 9.35 6.94 -10.20
C GLN A 83 9.81 7.38 -11.60
N GLU A 84 8.91 7.90 -12.41
CA GLU A 84 9.23 8.39 -13.74
C GLU A 84 9.93 9.77 -13.67
N ILE A 85 11.09 9.88 -14.27
CA ILE A 85 11.91 11.10 -14.29
C ILE A 85 11.98 11.67 -15.70
N ASP A 86 11.52 12.92 -15.85
CA ASP A 86 11.74 13.73 -17.04
C ASP A 86 12.94 14.65 -16.81
N LEU A 87 14.01 14.42 -17.56
CA LEU A 87 15.26 15.20 -17.44
C LEU A 87 15.25 16.47 -18.31
N ASP A 88 14.27 16.64 -19.20
CA ASP A 88 14.18 17.81 -20.10
C ASP A 88 13.48 19.01 -19.45
N ASN A 89 12.76 18.82 -18.36
CA ASN A 89 12.00 19.85 -17.67
C ASN A 89 12.76 20.47 -16.49
N GLY A 90 13.71 21.34 -16.77
CA GLY A 90 14.13 22.33 -15.78
C GLY A 90 13.07 23.43 -15.67
N ALA A 91 12.51 23.59 -14.44
CA ALA A 91 11.61 24.65 -13.99
C ALA A 91 10.46 25.03 -14.97
N VAL A 92 9.25 24.57 -14.67
CA VAL A 92 8.00 24.99 -15.31
C VAL A 92 7.76 26.48 -15.07
N THR A 93 7.75 27.27 -16.17
CA THR A 93 6.91 28.48 -16.23
C THR A 93 5.49 28.08 -16.59
N PRO A 94 4.45 28.69 -16.00
CA PRO A 94 3.07 28.25 -16.24
C PRO A 94 2.62 28.70 -17.62
N ASP A 95 2.31 27.77 -18.50
CA ASP A 95 1.55 28.05 -19.71
C ASP A 95 0.25 27.24 -19.70
N THR A 96 -0.80 27.88 -20.10
CA THR A 96 -2.24 27.65 -19.99
C THR A 96 -2.76 26.26 -20.42
N PRO A 97 -4.00 25.85 -20.02
CA PRO A 97 -4.28 24.52 -19.52
C PRO A 97 -4.70 23.54 -20.61
N ASP A 98 -3.84 22.61 -20.93
CA ASP A 98 -4.24 21.26 -21.25
C ASP A 98 -3.99 20.45 -19.97
N THR A 99 -4.98 19.75 -19.50
CA THR A 99 -5.05 19.09 -18.18
C THR A 99 -3.75 18.34 -17.85
N PRO A 100 -2.98 18.77 -16.83
CA PRO A 100 -1.78 18.03 -16.48
C PRO A 100 -2.15 16.77 -15.70
N ASP A 101 -1.61 15.65 -16.15
CA ASP A 101 -1.29 14.54 -15.27
C ASP A 101 -0.39 15.07 -14.13
N THR A 102 -1.00 15.53 -13.07
CA THR A 102 -0.30 15.74 -11.80
C THR A 102 0.13 14.36 -11.31
N PRO A 103 1.44 14.07 -11.10
CA PRO A 103 1.81 12.86 -10.38
C PRO A 103 1.11 12.94 -9.04
N GLY A 104 0.08 12.10 -8.87
CA GLY A 104 -0.61 11.99 -7.60
C GLY A 104 0.43 11.63 -6.56
N ASP A 105 0.32 12.24 -5.40
CA ASP A 105 1.15 11.99 -4.22
C ASP A 105 1.33 10.47 -4.07
N GLU A 106 2.53 9.95 -4.33
CA GLU A 106 2.81 8.52 -4.21
C GLU A 106 2.45 8.09 -2.80
N ASN A 107 1.55 7.13 -2.66
CA ASN A 107 0.88 6.71 -1.44
C ASN A 107 -0.22 7.66 -0.92
N ALA A 108 -0.78 8.56 -1.75
CA ALA A 108 -1.98 9.29 -1.35
C ALA A 108 -3.12 8.31 -1.07
N THR A 109 -3.72 8.42 0.12
CA THR A 109 -4.81 7.54 0.54
C THR A 109 -6.08 7.86 -0.25
N ILE A 110 -6.50 6.92 -1.09
CA ILE A 110 -7.77 6.96 -1.83
C ILE A 110 -8.90 6.43 -0.96
N PHE A 111 -8.65 5.31 -0.29
CA PHE A 111 -9.62 4.67 0.59
C PHE A 111 -8.92 3.94 1.73
N LYS A 112 -9.49 4.04 2.94
CA LYS A 112 -9.04 3.27 4.11
C LYS A 112 -10.23 2.83 4.95
N GLU A 113 -10.20 1.57 5.40
CA GLU A 113 -11.19 0.97 6.27
C GLU A 113 -10.53 0.15 7.38
N THR A 114 -10.89 0.43 8.61
CA THR A 114 -10.37 -0.23 9.82
C THR A 114 -11.45 -0.96 10.61
N CYS A 115 -12.61 -1.17 10.01
CA CYS A 115 -13.79 -1.81 10.61
C CYS A 115 -14.32 -1.12 11.90
N GLY A 116 -13.83 0.09 12.22
CA GLY A 116 -14.25 0.87 13.39
C GLY A 116 -13.92 0.23 14.73
N THR A 117 -14.42 0.83 15.81
CA THR A 117 -14.04 0.44 17.18
C THR A 117 -15.23 0.01 18.08
N ALA A 118 -16.47 0.13 17.58
CA ALA A 118 -17.66 -0.24 18.37
C ALA A 118 -17.66 -1.73 18.70
N ASP A 119 -17.94 -2.10 19.95
CA ASP A 119 -18.04 -3.50 20.33
C ASP A 119 -19.29 -4.15 19.72
N VAL A 120 -19.06 -5.11 18.83
CA VAL A 120 -20.09 -5.93 18.18
C VAL A 120 -20.00 -7.41 18.56
N SER A 121 -19.34 -7.73 19.65
CA SER A 121 -19.14 -9.12 20.10
C SER A 121 -20.45 -9.89 20.31
N SER A 122 -21.51 -9.21 20.75
CA SER A 122 -22.85 -9.79 20.95
C SER A 122 -23.70 -9.82 19.68
N THR A 123 -23.64 -8.78 18.83
CA THR A 123 -24.53 -8.60 17.69
C THR A 123 -24.02 -9.25 16.42
N LYS A 124 -22.70 -9.22 16.20
CA LYS A 124 -22.02 -9.80 15.02
C LYS A 124 -22.72 -9.48 13.70
N PRO A 125 -22.98 -8.19 13.39
CA PRO A 125 -23.79 -7.80 12.24
C PRO A 125 -23.18 -8.28 10.93
N TYR A 126 -24.03 -8.62 9.96
CA TYR A 126 -23.59 -8.80 8.58
C TYR A 126 -23.03 -7.48 8.04
N VAL A 127 -22.09 -7.57 7.09
CA VAL A 127 -21.38 -6.40 6.54
C VAL A 127 -22.32 -5.34 5.95
N ASP A 128 -23.45 -5.74 5.37
CA ASP A 128 -24.49 -4.85 4.82
C ASP A 128 -25.40 -4.20 5.91
N LYS A 129 -25.30 -4.66 7.15
CA LYS A 129 -26.05 -4.14 8.30
C LYS A 129 -25.17 -3.38 9.30
N TYR A 130 -23.87 -3.48 9.16
CA TYR A 130 -22.95 -2.78 10.05
C TYR A 130 -22.87 -1.29 9.69
N THR A 131 -22.92 -0.43 10.70
CA THR A 131 -22.94 1.04 10.52
C THR A 131 -21.69 1.73 11.07
N GLY A 132 -20.79 0.98 11.71
CA GLY A 132 -19.61 1.53 12.38
C GLY A 132 -18.35 1.58 11.50
N TRP A 133 -18.49 1.58 10.16
CA TRP A 133 -17.39 1.65 9.22
C TRP A 133 -16.62 2.96 9.34
N THR A 134 -15.28 2.92 9.17
CA THR A 134 -14.40 4.08 9.29
C THR A 134 -14.50 5.01 8.08
N LYS A 135 -14.40 4.49 6.86
CA LYS A 135 -14.53 5.22 5.58
C LYS A 135 -13.67 6.48 5.47
N GLU A 136 -12.38 6.33 5.44
CA GLU A 136 -11.43 7.43 5.25
C GLU A 136 -10.88 7.47 3.83
N GLY A 137 -10.41 8.63 3.37
CA GLY A 137 -9.74 8.84 2.10
C GLY A 137 -10.55 9.62 1.08
N THR A 138 -9.87 10.07 0.01
CA THR A 138 -10.45 10.96 -1.02
C THR A 138 -11.55 10.29 -1.85
N GLY A 139 -11.51 8.97 -2.00
CA GLY A 139 -12.48 8.16 -2.74
C GLY A 139 -13.59 7.54 -1.88
N ALA A 140 -13.67 7.87 -0.58
CA ALA A 140 -14.50 7.15 0.38
C ALA A 140 -15.98 7.61 0.44
N SER A 141 -16.32 8.79 -0.09
CA SER A 141 -17.62 9.45 0.14
C SER A 141 -18.84 8.61 -0.26
N GLU A 142 -18.75 7.90 -1.41
CA GLU A 142 -19.85 7.10 -1.97
C GLU A 142 -19.71 5.60 -1.66
N VAL A 143 -18.74 5.23 -0.82
CA VAL A 143 -18.47 3.82 -0.52
C VAL A 143 -19.63 3.21 0.27
N THR A 144 -20.06 2.06 -0.20
CA THR A 144 -21.01 1.17 0.48
C THR A 144 -20.44 -0.24 0.57
N TYR A 145 -21.00 -1.03 1.45
CA TYR A 145 -20.52 -2.40 1.69
C TYR A 145 -21.63 -3.42 1.45
N THR A 146 -21.27 -4.49 0.76
CA THR A 146 -22.13 -5.66 0.58
C THR A 146 -21.34 -6.94 0.81
N GLY A 147 -22.02 -8.04 0.96
CA GLY A 147 -21.32 -9.32 1.13
C GLY A 147 -22.27 -10.49 1.26
N VAL A 148 -21.69 -11.68 1.15
CA VAL A 148 -22.39 -12.95 1.33
C VAL A 148 -21.72 -13.69 2.48
N LYS A 149 -22.48 -14.00 3.53
CA LYS A 149 -22.01 -14.76 4.71
C LYS A 149 -20.75 -14.15 5.37
N ALA A 150 -20.55 -12.83 5.24
CA ALA A 150 -19.51 -12.07 5.92
C ALA A 150 -20.14 -11.18 7.00
N SER A 151 -19.48 -11.07 8.15
CA SER A 151 -19.96 -10.31 9.29
C SER A 151 -18.83 -9.53 9.96
N VAL A 152 -19.14 -8.39 10.59
CA VAL A 152 -18.17 -7.69 11.43
C VAL A 152 -18.17 -8.29 12.82
N ARG A 153 -16.99 -8.50 13.38
CA ARG A 153 -16.81 -9.08 14.71
C ARG A 153 -15.73 -8.37 15.49
N SER A 154 -16.01 -8.11 16.76
CA SER A 154 -14.98 -7.85 17.76
C SER A 154 -14.44 -9.19 18.20
N THR A 155 -13.21 -9.51 17.83
CA THR A 155 -12.65 -10.86 18.04
C THR A 155 -11.55 -10.88 19.08
N GLY A 156 -11.36 -12.03 19.73
CA GLY A 156 -10.20 -12.26 20.58
C GLY A 156 -8.87 -12.36 19.82
N LEU A 157 -8.91 -12.75 18.55
CA LEU A 157 -7.74 -12.73 17.67
C LEU A 157 -7.64 -11.37 16.98
N LYS A 158 -7.07 -10.41 17.70
CA LYS A 158 -6.85 -9.05 17.22
C LYS A 158 -5.61 -9.01 16.36
N ASN A 159 -5.57 -8.04 15.44
CA ASN A 159 -4.38 -7.73 14.66
C ASN A 159 -3.40 -6.80 15.38
N THR A 160 -3.74 -6.29 16.56
CA THR A 160 -2.92 -5.35 17.33
C THR A 160 -1.48 -5.89 17.48
N GLY A 161 -0.50 -5.13 16.99
CA GLY A 161 0.91 -5.52 17.02
C GLY A 161 1.30 -6.61 16.02
N ALA A 162 0.42 -7.01 15.11
CA ALA A 162 0.72 -8.01 14.09
C ALA A 162 1.53 -7.43 12.91
N TYR A 163 1.34 -6.16 12.63
CA TYR A 163 2.04 -5.36 11.61
C TYR A 163 1.90 -3.88 11.97
N ASP A 164 2.68 -3.03 11.33
CA ASP A 164 2.65 -1.59 11.55
C ASP A 164 1.27 -1.00 11.26
N ASN A 165 0.79 -0.15 12.18
CA ASN A 165 -0.53 0.51 12.11
C ASN A 165 -1.74 -0.43 12.15
N ALA A 166 -1.59 -1.64 12.68
CA ALA A 166 -2.73 -2.53 12.94
C ALA A 166 -3.76 -1.87 13.87
N SER A 167 -5.02 -1.75 13.42
CA SER A 167 -6.00 -0.81 14.00
C SER A 167 -6.77 -1.33 15.20
N GLY A 168 -6.98 -2.64 15.32
CA GLY A 168 -7.56 -3.05 16.55
C GLY A 168 -8.73 -4.05 16.60
N PRO A 169 -9.88 -3.75 17.26
CA PRO A 169 -10.72 -4.81 17.79
C PRO A 169 -11.64 -5.46 16.77
N ASN A 170 -12.02 -4.76 15.72
CA ASN A 170 -13.03 -5.23 14.77
C ASN A 170 -12.40 -5.74 13.48
N VAL A 171 -13.03 -6.74 12.90
CA VAL A 171 -12.59 -7.36 11.64
C VAL A 171 -13.80 -7.79 10.81
N VAL A 172 -13.66 -7.87 9.50
CA VAL A 172 -14.58 -8.64 8.66
C VAL A 172 -14.23 -10.12 8.80
N PHE A 173 -15.22 -10.92 9.17
CA PHE A 173 -15.10 -12.35 9.42
C PHE A 173 -15.79 -13.16 8.33
N PHE A 174 -15.08 -14.11 7.75
CA PHE A 174 -15.53 -15.06 6.76
C PHE A 174 -15.57 -16.46 7.40
N GLY A 175 -16.77 -16.99 7.66
CA GLY A 175 -16.89 -18.24 8.41
C GLY A 175 -17.31 -19.46 7.57
N THR A 176 -18.05 -19.27 6.52
CA THR A 176 -18.66 -20.37 5.73
C THR A 176 -18.44 -20.13 4.25
N ALA A 177 -17.72 -21.02 3.59
CA ALA A 177 -17.45 -20.94 2.16
C ALA A 177 -18.67 -21.25 1.29
N PRO A 178 -18.80 -20.63 0.12
CA PRO A 178 -18.13 -19.40 -0.26
C PRO A 178 -18.70 -18.21 0.49
N SER A 179 -17.84 -17.29 0.89
CA SER A 179 -18.25 -16.03 1.52
C SER A 179 -17.51 -14.86 0.88
N SER A 180 -18.13 -13.68 0.84
CA SER A 180 -17.52 -12.52 0.20
C SER A 180 -17.84 -11.22 0.95
N PHE A 181 -16.93 -10.27 0.83
CA PHE A 181 -17.09 -8.89 1.24
C PHE A 181 -16.72 -7.98 0.07
N VAL A 182 -17.56 -7.01 -0.21
CA VAL A 182 -17.40 -6.08 -1.33
C VAL A 182 -17.43 -4.65 -0.82
N ILE A 183 -16.41 -3.89 -1.19
CA ILE A 183 -16.32 -2.45 -1.04
C ILE A 183 -16.75 -1.87 -2.39
N ASN A 184 -17.88 -1.17 -2.41
CA ASN A 184 -18.48 -0.63 -3.62
C ASN A 184 -18.18 0.86 -3.76
N ASN A 185 -18.03 1.35 -4.99
CA ASN A 185 -18.00 2.76 -5.35
C ASN A 185 -16.85 3.57 -4.74
N ILE A 186 -15.64 3.02 -4.69
CA ILE A 186 -14.47 3.85 -4.37
C ILE A 186 -14.27 4.80 -5.55
N ALA A 187 -14.38 6.11 -5.31
CA ALA A 187 -14.19 7.11 -6.37
C ALA A 187 -12.71 7.23 -6.74
N LEU A 188 -12.44 7.29 -8.05
CA LEU A 188 -11.11 7.52 -8.61
C LEU A 188 -11.13 8.75 -9.52
N THR A 189 -10.00 9.45 -9.56
CA THR A 189 -9.70 10.45 -10.60
C THR A 189 -9.06 9.79 -11.82
N SER A 190 -9.05 10.46 -12.96
CA SER A 190 -8.41 9.95 -14.18
C SER A 190 -6.91 9.70 -14.04
N ALA A 191 -6.25 10.40 -13.12
CA ALA A 191 -4.83 10.23 -12.84
C ALA A 191 -4.52 8.99 -11.97
N GLN A 192 -5.51 8.43 -11.27
CA GLN A 192 -5.34 7.32 -10.34
C GLN A 192 -5.43 5.96 -11.05
N THR A 193 -4.51 5.68 -11.94
CA THR A 193 -4.42 4.40 -12.66
C THR A 193 -3.38 3.44 -12.08
N LYS A 194 -2.36 3.94 -11.41
CA LYS A 194 -1.35 3.13 -10.71
C LYS A 194 -1.71 3.05 -9.24
N LEU A 195 -2.02 1.86 -8.76
CA LEU A 195 -2.67 1.64 -7.49
C LEU A 195 -1.93 0.60 -6.64
N LYS A 196 -2.02 0.78 -5.33
CA LYS A 196 -1.52 -0.15 -4.32
C LYS A 196 -2.63 -0.43 -3.32
N LEU A 197 -3.02 -1.70 -3.20
CA LEU A 197 -3.97 -2.18 -2.20
C LEU A 197 -3.22 -2.95 -1.12
N CYS A 198 -3.35 -2.52 0.12
CA CYS A 198 -2.84 -3.23 1.28
C CYS A 198 -3.98 -3.70 2.17
N PHE A 199 -3.80 -4.81 2.87
CA PHE A 199 -4.78 -5.31 3.84
C PHE A 199 -4.16 -6.30 4.82
N GLY A 200 -4.68 -6.31 6.05
CA GLY A 200 -4.39 -7.34 7.04
C GLY A 200 -5.31 -8.53 6.86
N ALA A 201 -4.79 -9.74 6.87
CA ALA A 201 -5.60 -10.94 6.83
C ALA A 201 -5.06 -12.03 7.76
N SER A 202 -5.95 -12.85 8.31
CA SER A 202 -5.57 -14.04 9.05
C SER A 202 -6.43 -15.22 8.69
N SER A 203 -5.82 -16.40 8.65
CA SER A 203 -6.53 -17.67 8.64
C SER A 203 -6.34 -18.32 9.99
N SER A 204 -7.41 -18.57 10.70
CA SER A 204 -7.36 -19.30 11.95
C SER A 204 -8.10 -20.62 11.80
N VAL A 205 -7.38 -21.64 11.40
CA VAL A 205 -7.83 -23.01 11.67
C VAL A 205 -7.49 -23.31 13.11
N LYS A 206 -8.49 -23.53 13.95
CA LYS A 206 -8.26 -23.98 15.31
C LYS A 206 -7.96 -25.47 15.24
N GLY A 207 -6.67 -25.84 15.24
CA GLY A 207 -6.24 -27.20 15.56
C GLY A 207 -6.25 -27.43 17.08
N ASP A 208 -5.97 -28.63 17.51
CA ASP A 208 -5.91 -29.03 18.93
C ASP A 208 -4.89 -28.22 19.76
N ASN A 209 -3.94 -27.56 19.09
CA ASN A 209 -2.87 -26.75 19.68
C ASN A 209 -3.01 -25.23 19.49
N GLY A 210 -4.18 -24.73 19.10
CA GLY A 210 -4.41 -23.31 18.87
C GLY A 210 -4.58 -22.94 17.41
N TYR A 211 -4.23 -21.69 17.06
CA TYR A 211 -4.40 -21.17 15.71
C TYR A 211 -3.25 -21.59 14.80
N ASP A 212 -3.58 -22.00 13.58
CA ASP A 212 -2.60 -22.23 12.51
C ASP A 212 -2.20 -20.88 11.88
N ASN A 213 -0.92 -20.68 11.67
CA ASN A 213 -0.34 -19.51 11.00
C ASN A 213 -0.25 -19.68 9.47
N SER A 214 -0.73 -20.77 8.91
CA SER A 214 -0.74 -20.99 7.47
C SER A 214 -1.89 -20.23 6.79
N PHE A 215 -1.60 -19.04 6.27
CA PHE A 215 -2.51 -18.34 5.39
C PHE A 215 -2.36 -18.83 3.95
N ASP A 216 -3.38 -19.51 3.43
CA ASP A 216 -3.41 -19.99 2.05
C ASP A 216 -4.03 -18.92 1.13
N ALA A 217 -3.19 -18.19 0.42
CA ALA A 217 -3.61 -17.15 -0.52
C ALA A 217 -4.49 -17.71 -1.65
N SER A 218 -4.37 -18.98 -2.02
CA SER A 218 -5.22 -19.61 -3.05
C SER A 218 -6.69 -19.75 -2.62
N LYS A 219 -6.96 -19.62 -1.33
CA LYS A 219 -8.31 -19.72 -0.75
C LYS A 219 -8.92 -18.37 -0.40
N PHE A 220 -8.14 -17.29 -0.50
CA PHE A 220 -8.62 -15.95 -0.25
C PHE A 220 -8.31 -15.04 -1.45
N ILE A 221 -9.30 -14.85 -2.30
CA ILE A 221 -9.16 -14.18 -3.58
C ILE A 221 -9.53 -12.71 -3.42
N VAL A 222 -8.71 -11.85 -3.98
CA VAL A 222 -8.98 -10.41 -4.09
C VAL A 222 -9.26 -10.09 -5.55
N SER A 223 -10.37 -9.42 -5.83
CA SER A 223 -10.76 -9.06 -7.19
C SER A 223 -11.17 -7.60 -7.27
N VAL A 224 -10.99 -6.99 -8.43
CA VAL A 224 -11.43 -5.61 -8.73
C VAL A 224 -12.40 -5.58 -9.89
N SER A 225 -13.22 -4.54 -9.93
CA SER A 225 -14.24 -4.33 -10.96
C SER A 225 -14.53 -2.84 -11.12
N THR A 226 -15.10 -2.44 -12.26
CA THR A 226 -15.65 -1.09 -12.49
C THR A 226 -17.16 -1.04 -12.46
N ASP A 227 -17.82 -2.20 -12.55
CA ASP A 227 -19.28 -2.32 -12.64
C ASP A 227 -19.91 -3.18 -11.53
N GLY A 228 -19.09 -3.80 -10.69
CA GLY A 228 -19.53 -4.71 -9.61
C GLY A 228 -20.04 -6.08 -10.10
N THR A 229 -19.91 -6.38 -11.39
CA THR A 229 -20.41 -7.61 -12.03
C THR A 229 -19.28 -8.42 -12.66
N ASN A 230 -18.43 -7.76 -13.45
CA ASN A 230 -17.28 -8.34 -14.09
C ASN A 230 -16.04 -8.12 -13.21
N TRP A 231 -15.40 -9.21 -12.82
CA TRP A 231 -14.32 -9.18 -11.82
C TRP A 231 -13.01 -9.71 -12.39
N THR A 232 -11.94 -9.01 -12.12
CA THR A 232 -10.56 -9.44 -12.44
C THR A 232 -9.81 -9.67 -11.14
N ASP A 233 -9.21 -10.84 -10.99
CA ASP A 233 -8.48 -11.22 -9.79
C ASP A 233 -7.12 -10.51 -9.75
N LEU A 234 -6.73 -10.06 -8.55
CA LEU A 234 -5.42 -9.50 -8.26
C LEU A 234 -4.52 -10.58 -7.65
N THR A 235 -3.28 -10.62 -8.10
CA THR A 235 -2.22 -11.27 -7.33
C THR A 235 -1.75 -10.33 -6.22
N TYR A 236 -1.40 -10.87 -5.09
CA TYR A 236 -0.85 -10.11 -3.98
C TYR A 236 0.27 -10.87 -3.28
N ASP A 237 1.23 -10.10 -2.79
CA ASP A 237 2.29 -10.60 -1.94
C ASP A 237 1.82 -10.59 -0.48
N LYS A 238 2.15 -11.64 0.25
CA LYS A 238 1.90 -11.71 1.67
C LYS A 238 3.21 -11.57 2.43
N ASN A 239 3.30 -10.53 3.24
CA ASN A 239 4.36 -10.43 4.22
C ASN A 239 3.90 -11.20 5.47
N ASN A 240 4.76 -12.06 5.98
CA ASN A 240 4.47 -12.73 7.22
C ASN A 240 4.33 -11.68 8.32
N GLY A 241 3.34 -11.87 9.18
CA GLY A 241 3.23 -11.08 10.39
C GLY A 241 4.48 -11.24 11.26
N ASP A 242 4.63 -10.32 12.17
CA ASP A 242 5.66 -10.35 13.20
C ASP A 242 5.65 -11.72 13.94
N ALA A 243 6.80 -12.14 14.39
CA ALA A 243 6.96 -13.39 15.14
C ALA A 243 6.10 -13.45 16.43
N THR A 244 5.67 -12.32 16.96
CA THR A 244 4.79 -12.22 18.13
C THR A 244 3.32 -12.44 17.80
N ASN A 245 2.93 -12.27 16.54
CA ASN A 245 1.57 -12.51 16.06
C ASN A 245 1.57 -13.20 14.67
N PRO A 246 1.98 -14.48 14.61
CA PRO A 246 2.23 -15.19 13.34
C PRO A 246 0.95 -15.53 12.56
N TYR A 247 -0.24 -15.27 13.15
CA TYR A 247 -1.54 -15.62 12.54
C TYR A 247 -2.01 -14.57 11.53
N TRP A 248 -1.44 -13.38 11.56
CA TRP A 248 -1.76 -12.29 10.66
C TRP A 248 -0.66 -12.09 9.62
N ILE A 249 -1.09 -11.82 8.41
CA ILE A 249 -0.24 -11.31 7.34
C ILE A 249 -0.67 -9.89 7.00
N TYR A 250 0.26 -9.09 6.47
CA TYR A 250 -0.06 -7.84 5.79
C TYR A 250 0.24 -8.01 4.32
N ALA A 251 -0.81 -8.02 3.51
CA ALA A 251 -0.73 -8.30 2.08
C ALA A 251 -0.66 -7.01 1.26
N THR A 252 0.00 -7.09 0.12
CA THR A 252 0.12 -5.96 -0.82
C THR A 252 -0.14 -6.44 -2.25
N ALA A 253 -1.05 -5.75 -2.95
CA ALA A 253 -1.28 -5.91 -4.38
C ALA A 253 -0.96 -4.58 -5.08
N ASN A 254 0.01 -4.60 -5.98
CA ASN A 254 0.34 -3.49 -6.86
C ASN A 254 -0.24 -3.73 -8.24
N PHE A 255 -0.99 -2.78 -8.79
CA PHE A 255 -1.64 -2.96 -10.09
C PHE A 255 -1.81 -1.64 -10.85
N THR A 256 -1.92 -1.76 -12.17
CA THR A 256 -2.13 -0.65 -13.10
C THR A 256 -3.42 -0.88 -13.88
N LEU A 257 -4.33 0.06 -13.83
CA LEU A 257 -5.52 0.07 -14.68
C LEU A 257 -5.12 0.53 -16.08
N LYS A 258 -5.36 -0.28 -17.10
CA LYS A 258 -5.06 0.07 -18.51
C LYS A 258 -5.85 1.28 -19.01
N LYS A 259 -6.98 1.58 -18.40
CA LYS A 259 -7.81 2.75 -18.69
C LYS A 259 -8.20 3.44 -17.39
N ALA A 260 -8.26 4.75 -17.42
CA ALA A 260 -8.81 5.53 -16.32
C ALA A 260 -10.29 5.19 -16.12
N VAL A 261 -10.68 5.03 -14.86
CA VAL A 261 -12.06 4.74 -14.45
C VAL A 261 -12.47 5.70 -13.35
N SER A 262 -13.74 6.01 -13.24
CA SER A 262 -14.25 6.91 -12.19
C SER A 262 -14.62 6.21 -10.89
N LYS A 263 -14.75 4.87 -10.94
CA LYS A 263 -15.15 4.05 -9.79
C LYS A 263 -14.42 2.72 -9.81
N LEU A 264 -14.05 2.26 -8.62
CA LEU A 264 -13.48 0.94 -8.38
C LEU A 264 -14.31 0.20 -7.32
N TYR A 265 -14.47 -1.08 -7.54
CA TYR A 265 -15.04 -2.03 -6.59
C TYR A 265 -13.96 -3.02 -6.20
N ILE A 266 -13.89 -3.37 -4.93
CA ILE A 266 -12.94 -4.37 -4.43
C ILE A 266 -13.73 -5.49 -3.75
N LYS A 267 -13.46 -6.73 -4.14
CA LYS A 267 -14.09 -7.91 -3.55
C LYS A 267 -13.06 -8.85 -2.95
N PHE A 268 -13.32 -9.26 -1.73
CA PHE A 268 -12.59 -10.31 -1.04
C PHE A 268 -13.49 -11.54 -0.98
N THR A 269 -12.98 -12.69 -1.39
CA THR A 269 -13.73 -13.96 -1.43
C THR A 269 -12.97 -15.03 -0.68
N ALA A 270 -13.60 -15.63 0.31
CA ALA A 270 -13.07 -16.79 1.00
C ALA A 270 -13.71 -18.08 0.47
N ASN A 271 -12.88 -18.94 -0.10
CA ASN A 271 -13.27 -20.25 -0.66
C ASN A 271 -12.94 -21.41 0.29
N ILE A 272 -12.81 -21.13 1.56
CA ILE A 272 -12.58 -22.11 2.61
C ILE A 272 -13.49 -21.80 3.80
N SER A 273 -14.03 -22.84 4.43
CA SER A 273 -14.84 -22.71 5.65
C SER A 273 -13.97 -22.68 6.92
N SER A 274 -12.82 -22.05 6.87
CA SER A 274 -12.03 -21.70 8.05
C SER A 274 -12.21 -20.22 8.35
N ALA A 275 -12.08 -19.87 9.62
CA ALA A 275 -12.29 -18.49 10.05
C ALA A 275 -11.21 -17.55 9.47
N ILE A 276 -11.46 -17.01 8.28
CA ILE A 276 -10.64 -15.92 7.71
C ILE A 276 -11.11 -14.60 8.31
N ARG A 277 -10.17 -13.73 8.60
CA ARG A 277 -10.38 -12.36 9.06
C ARG A 277 -9.68 -11.39 8.14
N LEU A 278 -10.28 -10.24 7.95
CA LEU A 278 -9.77 -9.15 7.11
C LEU A 278 -9.90 -7.84 7.88
N ASP A 279 -8.86 -7.02 7.83
CA ASP A 279 -8.83 -5.70 8.46
C ASP A 279 -7.85 -4.76 7.75
N ASP A 280 -7.82 -3.49 8.16
CA ASP A 280 -6.86 -2.47 7.70
C ASP A 280 -6.70 -2.43 6.17
N ILE A 281 -7.83 -2.31 5.48
CA ILE A 281 -7.84 -2.23 4.02
C ILE A 281 -7.48 -0.80 3.60
N VAL A 282 -6.41 -0.66 2.84
CA VAL A 282 -5.92 0.64 2.38
C VAL A 282 -5.67 0.59 0.88
N LEU A 283 -6.34 1.45 0.13
CA LEU A 283 -6.06 1.72 -1.28
C LEU A 283 -5.37 3.07 -1.41
N THR A 284 -4.20 3.08 -2.00
CA THR A 284 -3.43 4.31 -2.27
C THR A 284 -3.10 4.42 -3.75
N THR A 285 -2.67 5.59 -4.19
CA THR A 285 -1.83 5.69 -5.37
C THR A 285 -0.54 4.89 -5.13
N GLY A 286 0.09 4.40 -6.18
CA GLY A 286 1.31 3.62 -6.10
C GLY A 286 2.09 3.62 -7.40
N ASN A 287 3.11 2.79 -7.49
CA ASN A 287 3.98 2.69 -8.67
C ASN A 287 3.39 1.82 -9.79
N GLY A 288 2.20 1.27 -9.58
CA GLY A 288 1.61 0.29 -10.48
C GLY A 288 2.18 -1.12 -10.27
N GLY A 289 1.79 -2.04 -11.14
CA GLY A 289 2.18 -3.44 -11.04
C GLY A 289 1.50 -4.27 -12.13
N GLN A 290 0.85 -5.37 -11.76
CA GLN A 290 0.10 -6.18 -12.71
C GLN A 290 -0.89 -5.32 -13.52
N GLU A 291 -0.88 -5.46 -14.83
CA GLU A 291 -1.79 -4.71 -15.69
C GLU A 291 -3.20 -5.31 -15.65
N ILE A 292 -4.18 -4.47 -15.38
CA ILE A 292 -5.59 -4.85 -15.24
C ILE A 292 -6.40 -4.16 -16.33
N GLU A 293 -7.13 -4.95 -17.09
CA GLU A 293 -8.17 -4.49 -18.01
C GLU A 293 -9.54 -4.73 -17.37
N LEU A 294 -10.31 -3.66 -17.14
CA LEU A 294 -11.63 -3.67 -16.53
C LEU A 294 -12.70 -3.16 -17.49
#